data_a59a273fe15bbbeaed29a13b9b1a85be
#
_entry.id   a59a273fe15bbbeaed29a13b9b1a85be
#
_cell.length_a   1.000
_cell.length_b   1.000
_cell.length_c   1.000
_cell.angle_alpha   90.00
_cell.angle_beta   90.00
_cell.angle_gamma   90.00
#
_symmetry.space_group_name_H-M   'P 1'
#
loop_
_entity.id
_entity.type
_entity.pdbx_description
1 polymer ?
#
loop_
_entity_poly.entity_id
_entity_poly.type
_entity_poly.pdbx_seq_one_letter_code
_entity_poly.pdbx_strand_id
1 'polypeptide(L)'
;MITGASKGIGFALAKQLMKVGANLYLVARSETELLELCNEAKTIGCQAFYCAIDLRNRADLDQLCHDLKGLPTVDYLFCNAGKSIYRKITDATERLHDFDRTIDLNYRSMVALALALFPALQQSKGQLVYTSSVSSLYPPAPGWSAYHASKCAANIWCRTAESEWKRLGIGVHVAYLPLVRTEMSMANQNYHSLPAYSADEAACILLRLAMNNRFSYQPWWARLTAPIALVFAPIIRFFYQKSVR
;
A
#
# COMPACT_ATOMS: atom_id res chain seq x y z
N MET A 1 12.02 -0.88 -5.54
CA MET A 1 11.77 -1.50 -4.21
C MET A 1 10.30 -1.83 -4.05
N ILE A 2 9.94 -2.97 -3.41
CA ILE A 2 8.54 -3.39 -3.18
C ILE A 2 8.40 -3.81 -1.72
N THR A 3 7.46 -3.20 -0.98
CA THR A 3 7.08 -3.66 0.36
C THR A 3 5.87 -4.58 0.31
N GLY A 4 5.81 -5.59 1.21
CA GLY A 4 4.77 -6.62 1.17
C GLY A 4 4.91 -7.55 -0.03
N ALA A 5 6.14 -7.86 -0.43
CA ALA A 5 6.46 -8.59 -1.66
C ALA A 5 6.20 -10.10 -1.60
N SER A 6 6.05 -10.69 -0.41
CA SER A 6 5.95 -12.15 -0.26
C SER A 6 4.62 -12.75 -0.71
N LYS A 7 3.53 -11.96 -0.77
CA LYS A 7 2.18 -12.48 -1.09
C LYS A 7 1.33 -11.44 -1.84
N GLY A 8 0.26 -11.91 -2.47
CA GLY A 8 -0.78 -11.08 -3.06
C GLY A 8 -0.26 -10.09 -4.09
N ILE A 9 -0.66 -8.82 -3.97
CA ILE A 9 -0.35 -7.77 -4.96
C ILE A 9 1.16 -7.56 -5.10
N GLY A 10 1.91 -7.52 -3.98
CA GLY A 10 3.36 -7.29 -4.01
C GLY A 10 4.13 -8.44 -4.68
N PHE A 11 3.68 -9.68 -4.47
CA PHE A 11 4.22 -10.85 -5.14
C PHE A 11 3.95 -10.79 -6.65
N ALA A 12 2.71 -10.54 -7.06
CA ALA A 12 2.34 -10.41 -8.46
C ALA A 12 3.12 -9.27 -9.15
N LEU A 13 3.30 -8.15 -8.44
CA LEU A 13 4.09 -7.02 -8.92
C LEU A 13 5.57 -7.38 -9.13
N ALA A 14 6.18 -8.10 -8.18
CA ALA A 14 7.56 -8.59 -8.32
C ALA A 14 7.70 -9.49 -9.55
N LYS A 15 6.77 -10.45 -9.73
CA LYS A 15 6.74 -11.34 -10.90
C LYS A 15 6.62 -10.59 -12.24
N GLN A 16 5.79 -9.53 -12.29
CA GLN A 16 5.62 -8.73 -13.49
C GLN A 16 6.87 -7.90 -13.81
N LEU A 17 7.54 -7.36 -12.79
CA LEU A 17 8.77 -6.61 -12.96
C LEU A 17 9.96 -7.49 -13.37
N MET A 18 10.02 -8.73 -12.87
CA MET A 18 11.02 -9.70 -13.32
C MET A 18 10.92 -9.97 -14.83
N LYS A 19 9.71 -10.07 -15.39
CA LYS A 19 9.48 -10.31 -16.83
C LYS A 19 10.08 -9.23 -17.73
N VAL A 20 10.29 -8.03 -17.21
CA VAL A 20 10.89 -6.91 -17.94
C VAL A 20 12.34 -6.64 -17.54
N GLY A 21 12.96 -7.57 -16.80
CA GLY A 21 14.38 -7.49 -16.44
C GLY A 21 14.71 -6.47 -15.36
N ALA A 22 13.74 -6.06 -14.52
CA ALA A 22 13.98 -5.07 -13.48
C ALA A 22 14.80 -5.65 -12.31
N ASN A 23 15.72 -4.85 -11.76
CA ASN A 23 16.38 -5.15 -10.49
C ASN A 23 15.43 -4.90 -9.33
N LEU A 24 15.38 -5.82 -8.37
CA LEU A 24 14.38 -5.80 -7.29
C LEU A 24 15.02 -5.72 -5.90
N TYR A 25 14.40 -4.92 -5.03
CA TYR A 25 14.63 -4.97 -3.59
C TYR A 25 13.28 -5.28 -2.92
N LEU A 26 13.18 -6.47 -2.33
CA LEU A 26 11.93 -7.05 -1.84
C LEU A 26 11.90 -7.02 -0.32
N VAL A 27 10.84 -6.45 0.27
CA VAL A 27 10.69 -6.36 1.73
C VAL A 27 9.39 -7.01 2.18
N ALA A 28 9.48 -7.98 3.07
CA ALA A 28 8.34 -8.62 3.73
C ALA A 28 8.82 -9.38 4.97
N ARG A 29 7.89 -10.02 5.69
CA ARG A 29 8.23 -10.79 6.90
C ARG A 29 8.66 -12.22 6.61
N SER A 30 8.10 -12.82 5.56
CA SER A 30 8.29 -14.23 5.22
C SER A 30 9.55 -14.39 4.38
N GLU A 31 10.61 -14.84 5.00
CA GLU A 31 11.92 -15.02 4.36
C GLU A 31 11.87 -16.07 3.25
N THR A 32 11.17 -17.19 3.47
CA THR A 32 11.09 -18.30 2.52
C THR A 32 10.56 -17.83 1.16
N GLU A 33 9.42 -17.14 1.14
CA GLU A 33 8.81 -16.65 -0.10
C GLU A 33 9.65 -15.56 -0.78
N LEU A 34 10.38 -14.75 0.01
CA LEU A 34 11.30 -13.75 -0.55
C LEU A 34 12.51 -14.42 -1.19
N LEU A 35 13.05 -15.45 -0.56
CA LEU A 35 14.18 -16.23 -1.09
C LEU A 35 13.79 -16.96 -2.38
N GLU A 36 12.59 -17.55 -2.42
CA GLU A 36 12.06 -18.16 -3.64
C GLU A 36 11.97 -17.16 -4.79
N LEU A 37 11.46 -15.96 -4.55
CA LEU A 37 11.40 -14.88 -5.55
C LEU A 37 12.81 -14.46 -6.03
N CYS A 38 13.78 -14.35 -5.14
CA CYS A 38 15.16 -14.02 -5.49
C CYS A 38 15.83 -15.13 -6.32
N ASN A 39 15.59 -16.40 -5.96
CA ASN A 39 16.10 -17.53 -6.72
C ASN A 39 15.49 -17.58 -8.13
N GLU A 40 14.19 -17.34 -8.25
CA GLU A 40 13.53 -17.26 -9.54
C GLU A 40 14.07 -16.08 -10.38
N ALA A 41 14.22 -14.90 -9.79
CA ALA A 41 14.82 -13.75 -10.48
C ALA A 41 16.18 -14.10 -11.07
N LYS A 42 17.01 -14.80 -10.29
CA LYS A 42 18.34 -15.25 -10.73
C LYS A 42 18.28 -16.19 -11.94
N THR A 43 17.28 -17.10 -12.00
CA THR A 43 17.13 -18.04 -13.13
C THR A 43 16.83 -17.34 -14.45
N ILE A 44 16.24 -16.15 -14.41
CA ILE A 44 15.91 -15.34 -15.60
C ILE A 44 16.86 -14.17 -15.82
N GLY A 45 17.98 -14.13 -15.09
CA GLY A 45 19.02 -13.11 -15.24
C GLY A 45 18.71 -11.76 -14.59
N CYS A 46 17.69 -11.68 -13.71
CA CYS A 46 17.40 -10.48 -12.94
C CYS A 46 18.13 -10.47 -11.60
N GLN A 47 18.54 -9.29 -11.15
CA GLN A 47 19.08 -9.13 -9.79
C GLN A 47 17.94 -8.85 -8.82
N ALA A 48 17.84 -9.65 -7.76
CA ALA A 48 16.91 -9.43 -6.69
C ALA A 48 17.58 -9.59 -5.32
N PHE A 49 17.31 -8.64 -4.46
CA PHE A 49 17.72 -8.62 -3.06
C PHE A 49 16.49 -8.62 -2.18
N TYR A 50 16.60 -9.15 -0.98
CA TYR A 50 15.50 -9.12 -0.04
C TYR A 50 15.92 -8.71 1.36
N CYS A 51 14.94 -8.23 2.12
CA CYS A 51 15.05 -7.97 3.55
C CYS A 51 13.82 -8.55 4.25
N ALA A 52 14.05 -9.56 5.09
CA ALA A 52 12.98 -10.25 5.82
C ALA A 52 12.78 -9.61 7.19
N ILE A 53 11.88 -8.61 7.28
CA ILE A 53 11.60 -7.87 8.53
C ILE A 53 10.12 -7.60 8.72
N ASP A 54 9.74 -7.31 9.96
CA ASP A 54 8.44 -6.74 10.26
C ASP A 54 8.53 -5.20 10.26
N LEU A 55 8.01 -4.56 9.23
CA LEU A 55 7.98 -3.10 9.10
C LEU A 55 7.24 -2.36 10.24
N ARG A 56 6.58 -3.09 11.15
CA ARG A 56 5.98 -2.53 12.38
C ARG A 56 6.99 -2.43 13.52
N ASN A 57 8.04 -3.26 13.49
CA ASN A 57 9.13 -3.18 14.45
C ASN A 57 9.95 -1.93 14.12
N ARG A 58 10.01 -1.00 15.06
CA ARG A 58 10.71 0.28 14.86
C ARG A 58 12.21 0.12 14.67
N ALA A 59 12.82 -0.74 15.48
CA ALA A 59 14.27 -0.96 15.38
C ALA A 59 14.66 -1.57 14.03
N ASP A 60 13.91 -2.58 13.56
CA ASP A 60 14.13 -3.19 12.24
C ASP A 60 13.90 -2.18 11.10
N LEU A 61 12.85 -1.36 11.22
CA LEU A 61 12.56 -0.33 10.23
C LEU A 61 13.64 0.75 10.19
N ASP A 62 14.11 1.21 11.34
CA ASP A 62 15.16 2.22 11.45
C ASP A 62 16.48 1.69 10.90
N GLN A 63 16.82 0.42 11.16
CA GLN A 63 18.00 -0.23 10.59
C GLN A 63 17.88 -0.33 9.06
N LEU A 64 16.73 -0.81 8.55
CA LEU A 64 16.49 -0.86 7.10
C LEU A 64 16.61 0.53 6.48
N CYS A 65 16.00 1.55 7.09
CA CYS A 65 16.10 2.93 6.59
C CYS A 65 17.55 3.44 6.59
N HIS A 66 18.35 3.04 7.57
CA HIS A 66 19.79 3.37 7.62
C HIS A 66 20.53 2.72 6.45
N ASP A 67 20.32 1.43 6.21
CA ASP A 67 20.99 0.66 5.16
C ASP A 67 20.61 1.17 3.75
N LEU A 68 19.35 1.57 3.58
CA LEU A 68 18.83 2.09 2.30
C LEU A 68 19.39 3.47 1.92
N LYS A 69 19.88 4.27 2.87
CA LYS A 69 20.48 5.59 2.58
C LYS A 69 21.71 5.51 1.67
N GLY A 70 22.35 4.35 1.59
CA GLY A 70 23.51 4.11 0.71
C GLY A 70 23.14 3.78 -0.73
N LEU A 71 21.86 3.62 -1.08
CA LEU A 71 21.45 3.34 -2.44
C LEU A 71 21.64 4.56 -3.34
N PRO A 72 22.32 4.43 -4.50
CA PRO A 72 22.58 5.57 -5.37
C PRO A 72 21.32 6.05 -6.09
N THR A 73 20.46 5.14 -6.51
CA THR A 73 19.21 5.44 -7.25
C THR A 73 18.10 4.46 -6.89
N VAL A 74 16.87 4.95 -6.93
CA VAL A 74 15.65 4.13 -6.81
C VAL A 74 14.62 4.65 -7.80
N ASP A 75 14.38 3.92 -8.88
CA ASP A 75 13.41 4.32 -9.91
C ASP A 75 11.97 4.19 -9.40
N TYR A 76 11.67 3.13 -8.64
CA TYR A 76 10.31 2.87 -8.15
C TYR A 76 10.31 2.39 -6.70
N LEU A 77 9.54 3.07 -5.85
CA LEU A 77 9.20 2.65 -4.50
C LEU A 77 7.72 2.28 -4.42
N PHE A 78 7.40 0.99 -4.41
CA PHE A 78 6.03 0.50 -4.22
C PHE A 78 5.75 0.24 -2.74
N CYS A 79 5.03 1.15 -2.11
CA CYS A 79 4.55 1.04 -0.74
C CYS A 79 3.24 0.24 -0.72
N ASN A 80 3.37 -1.10 -0.82
CA ASN A 80 2.24 -2.02 -0.91
C ASN A 80 1.96 -2.77 0.41
N ALA A 81 2.94 -2.89 1.31
CA ALA A 81 2.73 -3.49 2.62
C ALA A 81 1.54 -2.85 3.34
N GLY A 82 0.65 -3.67 3.88
CA GLY A 82 -0.52 -3.17 4.57
C GLY A 82 -1.21 -4.24 5.41
N LYS A 83 -2.06 -3.80 6.32
CA LYS A 83 -2.92 -4.63 7.16
C LYS A 83 -4.29 -4.01 7.25
N SER A 84 -5.30 -4.88 7.18
CA SER A 84 -6.70 -4.53 7.39
C SER A 84 -7.20 -5.22 8.65
N ILE A 85 -7.86 -4.48 9.54
CA ILE A 85 -8.47 -5.01 10.76
C ILE A 85 -9.92 -4.51 10.78
N TYR A 86 -10.85 -5.46 10.83
CA TYR A 86 -12.26 -5.19 11.06
C TYR A 86 -12.58 -5.44 12.54
N ARG A 87 -12.99 -4.39 13.25
CA ARG A 87 -13.44 -4.43 14.64
C ARG A 87 -14.27 -3.21 14.97
N LYS A 88 -15.43 -3.39 15.58
CA LYS A 88 -16.21 -2.28 16.11
C LYS A 88 -15.43 -1.56 17.21
N ILE A 89 -15.57 -0.25 17.34
CA ILE A 89 -14.87 0.52 18.38
C ILE A 89 -15.30 0.05 19.78
N THR A 90 -16.55 -0.32 19.94
CA THR A 90 -17.07 -0.91 21.20
C THR A 90 -16.34 -2.18 21.63
N ASP A 91 -15.83 -2.95 20.66
CA ASP A 91 -15.13 -4.20 20.90
C ASP A 91 -13.60 -4.00 20.95
N ALA A 92 -13.17 -2.74 20.88
CA ALA A 92 -11.75 -2.35 20.80
C ALA A 92 -11.25 -1.58 22.03
N THR A 93 -12.02 -1.48 23.10
CA THR A 93 -11.72 -0.68 24.29
C THR A 93 -10.37 -1.02 24.93
N GLU A 94 -9.93 -2.28 24.88
CA GLU A 94 -8.64 -2.75 25.38
C GLU A 94 -7.69 -3.19 24.25
N ARG A 95 -7.94 -2.73 23.04
CA ARG A 95 -7.22 -3.20 21.85
C ARG A 95 -6.54 -2.08 21.05
N LEU A 96 -5.94 -1.13 21.77
CA LEU A 96 -5.18 -0.04 21.15
C LEU A 96 -4.12 -0.56 20.18
N HIS A 97 -3.54 -1.72 20.47
CA HIS A 97 -2.58 -2.38 19.61
C HIS A 97 -3.10 -2.70 18.19
N ASP A 98 -4.42 -2.75 17.94
CA ASP A 98 -4.98 -2.90 16.58
C ASP A 98 -4.78 -1.61 15.77
N PHE A 99 -4.89 -0.45 16.42
CA PHE A 99 -4.61 0.85 15.82
C PHE A 99 -3.11 1.02 15.58
N ASP A 100 -2.26 0.72 16.57
CA ASP A 100 -0.81 0.80 16.44
C ASP A 100 -0.30 -0.06 15.28
N ARG A 101 -0.67 -1.35 15.25
CA ARG A 101 -0.28 -2.27 14.17
C ARG A 101 -0.71 -1.80 12.79
N THR A 102 -1.84 -1.12 12.70
CA THR A 102 -2.37 -0.65 11.43
C THR A 102 -1.69 0.64 10.99
N ILE A 103 -1.50 1.58 11.91
CA ILE A 103 -0.84 2.86 11.61
C ILE A 103 0.66 2.68 11.36
N ASP A 104 1.32 1.81 12.13
CA ASP A 104 2.74 1.54 11.96
C ASP A 104 3.04 0.92 10.58
N LEU A 105 2.21 -0.04 10.14
CA LEU A 105 2.43 -0.69 8.85
C LEU A 105 1.94 0.15 7.67
N ASN A 106 0.70 0.69 7.72
CA ASN A 106 0.08 1.33 6.55
C ASN A 106 0.54 2.77 6.34
N TYR A 107 1.05 3.43 7.36
CA TYR A 107 1.44 4.84 7.33
C TYR A 107 2.91 5.05 7.71
N ARG A 108 3.31 4.77 8.97
CA ARG A 108 4.67 5.10 9.45
C ARG A 108 5.75 4.44 8.61
N SER A 109 5.63 3.15 8.31
CA SER A 109 6.64 2.43 7.51
C SER A 109 6.80 3.03 6.12
N MET A 110 5.69 3.40 5.48
CA MET A 110 5.69 4.05 4.17
C MET A 110 6.41 5.40 4.22
N VAL A 111 6.09 6.23 5.21
CA VAL A 111 6.73 7.56 5.38
C VAL A 111 8.23 7.39 5.67
N ALA A 112 8.60 6.49 6.59
CA ALA A 112 10.01 6.26 6.95
C ALA A 112 10.84 5.84 5.73
N LEU A 113 10.35 4.88 4.94
CA LEU A 113 11.01 4.42 3.71
C LEU A 113 11.07 5.51 2.64
N ALA A 114 10.00 6.29 2.47
CA ALA A 114 9.96 7.38 1.52
C ALA A 114 11.00 8.46 1.86
N LEU A 115 11.13 8.83 3.14
CA LEU A 115 12.12 9.79 3.60
C LEU A 115 13.55 9.26 3.51
N ALA A 116 13.78 7.99 3.87
CA ALA A 116 15.10 7.37 3.76
C ALA A 116 15.59 7.28 2.31
N LEU A 117 14.68 6.99 1.38
CA LEU A 117 14.97 6.86 -0.04
C LEU A 117 14.83 8.17 -0.83
N PHE A 118 14.48 9.28 -0.17
CA PHE A 118 14.28 10.56 -0.84
C PHE A 118 15.48 10.98 -1.73
N PRO A 119 16.75 10.90 -1.27
CA PRO A 119 17.89 11.28 -2.10
C PRO A 119 18.02 10.39 -3.35
N ALA A 120 17.83 9.06 -3.20
CA ALA A 120 17.91 8.11 -4.28
C ALA A 120 16.76 8.26 -5.30
N LEU A 121 15.54 8.56 -4.82
CA LEU A 121 14.39 8.89 -5.67
C LEU A 121 14.63 10.20 -6.42
N GLN A 122 15.21 11.21 -5.77
CA GLN A 122 15.50 12.48 -6.41
C GLN A 122 16.55 12.31 -7.52
N GLN A 123 17.59 11.53 -7.26
CA GLN A 123 18.67 11.27 -8.23
C GLN A 123 18.15 10.60 -9.51
N SER A 124 17.24 9.65 -9.39
CA SER A 124 16.66 8.94 -10.54
C SER A 124 15.42 9.61 -11.13
N LYS A 125 14.91 10.69 -10.52
CA LYS A 125 13.56 11.23 -10.78
C LYS A 125 12.49 10.14 -10.64
N GLY A 126 12.64 9.34 -9.61
CA GLY A 126 11.89 8.11 -9.36
C GLY A 126 10.44 8.35 -8.96
N GLN A 127 9.73 7.24 -8.78
CA GLN A 127 8.28 7.23 -8.54
C GLN A 127 7.96 6.49 -7.24
N LEU A 128 7.19 7.12 -6.36
CA LEU A 128 6.57 6.48 -5.21
C LEU A 128 5.14 6.10 -5.54
N VAL A 129 4.76 4.84 -5.38
CA VAL A 129 3.40 4.35 -5.58
C VAL A 129 2.87 3.76 -4.29
N TYR A 130 1.81 4.36 -3.74
CA TYR A 130 1.16 3.89 -2.53
C TYR A 130 -0.11 3.10 -2.86
N THR A 131 -0.21 1.88 -2.32
CA THR A 131 -1.42 1.05 -2.42
C THR A 131 -2.43 1.46 -1.36
N SER A 132 -3.43 2.23 -1.76
CA SER A 132 -4.55 2.66 -0.94
C SER A 132 -5.81 1.82 -1.20
N SER A 133 -6.96 2.25 -0.71
CA SER A 133 -8.25 1.60 -0.89
C SER A 133 -9.33 2.61 -1.27
N VAL A 134 -10.25 2.20 -2.14
CA VAL A 134 -11.46 2.99 -2.45
C VAL A 134 -12.24 3.33 -1.18
N SER A 135 -12.21 2.48 -0.15
CA SER A 135 -12.95 2.72 1.09
C SER A 135 -12.55 4.01 1.80
N SER A 136 -11.32 4.50 1.58
CA SER A 136 -10.86 5.78 2.12
C SER A 136 -11.40 7.02 1.39
N LEU A 137 -12.14 6.83 0.29
CA LEU A 137 -12.80 7.89 -0.46
C LEU A 137 -14.26 8.11 -0.02
N TYR A 138 -14.81 7.21 0.77
CA TYR A 138 -16.21 7.21 1.21
C TYR A 138 -16.33 7.59 2.68
N PRO A 139 -17.55 7.94 3.14
CA PRO A 139 -17.83 8.08 4.57
C PRO A 139 -17.39 6.83 5.33
N PRO A 140 -16.72 6.99 6.49
CA PRO A 140 -16.10 5.87 7.20
C PRO A 140 -17.17 4.90 7.71
N ALA A 141 -17.02 3.63 7.32
CA ALA A 141 -17.93 2.54 7.72
C ALA A 141 -17.59 2.03 9.13
N PRO A 142 -18.60 1.62 9.93
CA PRO A 142 -18.39 0.99 11.23
C PRO A 142 -17.48 -0.25 11.14
N GLY A 143 -16.66 -0.46 12.16
CA GLY A 143 -15.73 -1.58 12.24
C GLY A 143 -14.41 -1.40 11.51
N TRP A 144 -14.23 -0.33 10.73
CA TRP A 144 -13.03 -0.09 9.93
C TRP A 144 -12.17 1.07 10.43
N SER A 145 -12.38 1.55 11.67
CA SER A 145 -11.77 2.78 12.18
C SER A 145 -10.24 2.78 12.08
N ALA A 146 -9.56 1.72 12.54
CA ALA A 146 -8.11 1.62 12.49
C ALA A 146 -7.58 1.61 11.05
N TYR A 147 -8.23 0.84 10.16
CA TYR A 147 -7.84 0.74 8.76
C TYR A 147 -8.04 2.05 8.01
N HIS A 148 -9.25 2.64 8.10
CA HIS A 148 -9.55 3.89 7.40
C HIS A 148 -8.66 5.03 7.89
N ALA A 149 -8.46 5.17 9.21
CA ALA A 149 -7.57 6.20 9.76
C ALA A 149 -6.15 6.09 9.20
N SER A 150 -5.59 4.86 9.15
CA SER A 150 -4.24 4.65 8.62
C SER A 150 -4.13 4.94 7.12
N LYS A 151 -5.13 4.53 6.32
CA LYS A 151 -5.14 4.80 4.88
C LYS A 151 -5.35 6.28 4.57
N CYS A 152 -6.22 6.97 5.33
CA CYS A 152 -6.44 8.40 5.19
C CYS A 152 -5.17 9.20 5.57
N ALA A 153 -4.48 8.84 6.65
CA ALA A 153 -3.22 9.48 7.03
C ALA A 153 -2.19 9.38 5.91
N ALA A 154 -1.99 8.18 5.35
CA ALA A 154 -1.08 7.98 4.23
C ALA A 154 -1.52 8.72 2.96
N ASN A 155 -2.81 8.77 2.65
CA ASN A 155 -3.32 9.53 1.50
C ASN A 155 -3.05 11.02 1.61
N ILE A 156 -3.22 11.60 2.82
CA ILE A 156 -2.92 13.02 3.07
C ILE A 156 -1.42 13.27 2.89
N TRP A 157 -0.58 12.42 3.48
CA TRP A 157 0.87 12.54 3.33
C TRP A 157 1.29 12.48 1.85
N CYS A 158 0.77 11.52 1.07
CA CYS A 158 1.08 11.39 -0.36
C CYS A 158 0.67 12.64 -1.16
N ARG A 159 -0.48 13.26 -0.83
CA ARG A 159 -0.90 14.52 -1.49
C ARG A 159 0.05 15.67 -1.20
N THR A 160 0.51 15.79 0.04
CA THR A 160 1.49 16.80 0.43
C THR A 160 2.82 16.54 -0.28
N ALA A 161 3.32 15.31 -0.22
CA ALA A 161 4.56 14.92 -0.88
C ALA A 161 4.50 15.11 -2.41
N GLU A 162 3.38 14.83 -3.07
CA GLU A 162 3.22 15.11 -4.51
C GLU A 162 3.44 16.58 -4.81
N SER A 163 2.81 17.46 -4.03
CA SER A 163 2.93 18.91 -4.24
C SER A 163 4.34 19.43 -4.02
N GLU A 164 5.07 18.88 -3.03
CA GLU A 164 6.43 19.29 -2.70
C GLU A 164 7.48 18.65 -3.64
N TRP A 165 7.35 17.36 -3.96
CA TRP A 165 8.37 16.58 -4.65
C TRP A 165 8.31 16.69 -6.17
N LYS A 166 7.17 17.07 -6.72
CA LYS A 166 6.97 17.22 -8.16
C LYS A 166 7.99 18.15 -8.81
N ARG A 167 8.35 19.26 -8.14
CA ARG A 167 9.35 20.20 -8.63
C ARG A 167 10.77 19.63 -8.63
N LEU A 168 10.98 18.56 -7.84
CA LEU A 168 12.25 17.85 -7.77
C LEU A 168 12.32 16.70 -8.78
N GLY A 169 11.26 16.51 -9.56
CA GLY A 169 11.14 15.43 -10.56
C GLY A 169 10.68 14.11 -9.99
N ILE A 170 10.35 14.01 -8.68
CA ILE A 170 9.86 12.79 -8.06
C ILE A 170 8.35 12.71 -8.24
N GLY A 171 7.85 11.60 -8.78
CA GLY A 171 6.43 11.32 -8.87
C GLY A 171 5.90 10.65 -7.59
N VAL A 172 4.73 11.07 -7.13
CA VAL A 172 4.02 10.42 -6.02
C VAL A 172 2.63 10.03 -6.49
N HIS A 173 2.27 8.77 -6.32
CA HIS A 173 1.06 8.19 -6.86
C HIS A 173 0.28 7.40 -5.81
N VAL A 174 -1.06 7.49 -5.85
CA VAL A 174 -1.96 6.75 -4.95
C VAL A 174 -2.91 5.88 -5.75
N ALA A 175 -2.83 4.57 -5.56
CA ALA A 175 -3.76 3.61 -6.16
C ALA A 175 -4.90 3.31 -5.18
N TYR A 176 -6.07 3.91 -5.40
CA TYR A 176 -7.30 3.56 -4.66
C TYR A 176 -7.89 2.28 -5.23
N LEU A 177 -7.40 1.13 -4.77
CA LEU A 177 -7.85 -0.17 -5.26
C LEU A 177 -9.19 -0.56 -4.65
N PRO A 178 -10.08 -1.20 -5.43
CA PRO A 178 -11.27 -1.86 -4.90
C PRO A 178 -10.86 -3.14 -4.14
N LEU A 179 -11.81 -4.02 -3.85
CA LEU A 179 -11.49 -5.33 -3.29
C LEU A 179 -10.57 -6.08 -4.25
N VAL A 180 -9.46 -6.59 -3.71
CA VAL A 180 -8.51 -7.43 -4.44
C VAL A 180 -8.47 -8.79 -3.75
N ARG A 181 -8.61 -9.87 -4.50
CA ARG A 181 -8.59 -11.25 -4.00
C ARG A 181 -7.18 -11.62 -3.57
N THR A 182 -6.94 -11.57 -2.28
CA THR A 182 -5.67 -11.89 -1.63
C THR A 182 -5.96 -12.66 -0.34
N GLU A 183 -4.98 -13.32 0.24
CA GLU A 183 -5.11 -13.98 1.54
C GLU A 183 -5.67 -13.02 2.62
N MET A 184 -5.21 -11.77 2.61
CA MET A 184 -5.68 -10.74 3.55
C MET A 184 -7.18 -10.47 3.43
N SER A 185 -7.69 -10.32 2.22
CA SER A 185 -9.11 -10.02 1.98
C SER A 185 -9.99 -11.25 2.18
N MET A 186 -9.50 -12.42 1.80
CA MET A 186 -10.23 -13.69 1.93
C MET A 186 -10.33 -14.20 3.37
N ALA A 187 -9.56 -13.63 4.30
CA ALA A 187 -9.77 -13.87 5.73
C ALA A 187 -11.15 -13.39 6.24
N ASN A 188 -11.81 -12.48 5.52
CA ASN A 188 -13.17 -12.04 5.81
C ASN A 188 -14.17 -12.75 4.90
N GLN A 189 -14.98 -13.65 5.46
CA GLN A 189 -15.96 -14.46 4.72
C GLN A 189 -16.95 -13.60 3.91
N ASN A 190 -17.30 -12.40 4.40
CA ASN A 190 -18.21 -11.48 3.70
C ASN A 190 -17.69 -11.01 2.34
N TYR A 191 -16.41 -11.23 2.04
CA TYR A 191 -15.79 -10.81 0.77
C TYR A 191 -15.76 -11.91 -0.30
N HIS A 192 -16.06 -13.16 0.07
CA HIS A 192 -15.92 -14.30 -0.83
C HIS A 192 -16.83 -14.22 -2.05
N SER A 193 -18.04 -13.69 -1.89
CA SER A 193 -19.04 -13.54 -2.96
C SER A 193 -18.97 -12.19 -3.71
N LEU A 194 -18.13 -11.26 -3.25
CA LEU A 194 -18.07 -9.94 -3.86
C LEU A 194 -17.17 -9.92 -5.10
N PRO A 195 -17.49 -9.10 -6.10
CA PRO A 195 -16.59 -8.83 -7.22
C PRO A 195 -15.27 -8.27 -6.71
N ALA A 196 -14.17 -8.87 -7.15
CA ALA A 196 -12.84 -8.47 -6.72
C ALA A 196 -11.85 -8.58 -7.88
N TYR A 197 -10.87 -7.69 -7.91
CA TYR A 197 -9.74 -7.80 -8.81
C TYR A 197 -8.82 -8.96 -8.37
N SER A 198 -8.13 -9.57 -9.32
CA SER A 198 -7.01 -10.44 -9.03
C SER A 198 -5.79 -9.64 -8.55
N ALA A 199 -4.83 -10.33 -7.93
CA ALA A 199 -3.56 -9.71 -7.55
C ALA A 199 -2.79 -9.22 -8.79
N ASP A 200 -2.86 -9.95 -9.90
CA ASP A 200 -2.21 -9.56 -11.16
C ASP A 200 -2.83 -8.31 -11.79
N GLU A 201 -4.16 -8.18 -11.81
CA GLU A 201 -4.83 -6.95 -12.27
C GLU A 201 -4.45 -5.75 -11.42
N ALA A 202 -4.39 -5.93 -10.09
CA ALA A 202 -3.96 -4.87 -9.17
C ALA A 202 -2.49 -4.49 -9.41
N ALA A 203 -1.60 -5.45 -9.61
CA ALA A 203 -0.20 -5.20 -9.94
C ALA A 203 -0.05 -4.43 -11.27
N CYS A 204 -0.80 -4.82 -12.31
CA CYS A 204 -0.84 -4.08 -13.58
C CYS A 204 -1.29 -2.62 -13.40
N ILE A 205 -2.27 -2.38 -12.51
CA ILE A 205 -2.73 -1.01 -12.20
C ILE A 205 -1.59 -0.21 -11.54
N LEU A 206 -0.86 -0.79 -10.57
CA LEU A 206 0.27 -0.12 -9.91
C LEU A 206 1.36 0.24 -10.92
N LEU A 207 1.73 -0.69 -11.81
CA LEU A 207 2.73 -0.44 -12.85
C LEU A 207 2.30 0.65 -13.82
N ARG A 208 1.08 0.58 -14.33
CA ARG A 208 0.55 1.61 -15.23
C ARG A 208 0.49 2.97 -14.56
N LEU A 209 0.15 3.03 -13.27
CA LEU A 209 0.11 4.28 -12.51
C LEU A 209 1.52 4.86 -12.36
N ALA A 210 2.52 4.02 -12.05
CA ALA A 210 3.92 4.41 -11.93
C ALA A 210 4.50 4.99 -13.24
N MET A 211 4.03 4.51 -14.39
CA MET A 211 4.48 4.94 -15.73
C MET A 211 3.74 6.16 -16.26
N ASN A 212 2.65 6.57 -15.63
CA ASN A 212 1.83 7.69 -16.05
C ASN A 212 1.98 8.88 -15.10
N ASN A 213 1.96 10.10 -15.64
CA ASN A 213 2.00 11.34 -14.84
C ASN A 213 0.69 11.64 -14.08
N ARG A 214 -0.08 10.62 -13.69
CA ARG A 214 -1.33 10.79 -12.96
C ARG A 214 -1.08 10.58 -11.47
N PHE A 215 -1.49 11.55 -10.66
CA PHE A 215 -1.39 11.43 -9.20
C PHE A 215 -2.11 10.19 -8.65
N SER A 216 -3.30 9.84 -9.18
CA SER A 216 -4.05 8.73 -8.60
C SER A 216 -4.76 7.86 -9.64
N TYR A 217 -4.92 6.60 -9.28
CA TYR A 217 -5.86 5.67 -9.88
C TYR A 217 -7.11 5.53 -8.99
N GLN A 218 -8.27 5.59 -9.63
CA GLN A 218 -9.56 5.26 -9.02
C GLN A 218 -10.38 4.51 -10.07
N PRO A 219 -11.11 3.44 -9.71
CA PRO A 219 -12.09 2.84 -10.60
C PRO A 219 -13.09 3.89 -11.10
N TRP A 220 -13.57 3.75 -12.33
CA TRP A 220 -14.47 4.73 -12.93
C TRP A 220 -15.73 4.99 -12.10
N TRP A 221 -16.30 3.92 -11.54
CA TRP A 221 -17.48 4.01 -10.66
C TRP A 221 -17.20 4.79 -9.38
N ALA A 222 -16.02 4.60 -8.77
CA ALA A 222 -15.65 5.31 -7.56
C ALA A 222 -15.47 6.82 -7.80
N ARG A 223 -15.02 7.21 -8.98
CA ARG A 223 -14.92 8.63 -9.36
C ARG A 223 -16.27 9.33 -9.36
N LEU A 224 -17.33 8.60 -9.71
CA LEU A 224 -18.70 9.13 -9.75
C LEU A 224 -19.36 9.03 -8.37
N THR A 225 -19.26 7.87 -7.72
CA THR A 225 -20.03 7.58 -6.50
C THR A 225 -19.42 8.15 -5.23
N ALA A 226 -18.10 8.29 -5.14
CA ALA A 226 -17.48 8.79 -3.92
C ALA A 226 -17.82 10.27 -3.62
N PRO A 227 -17.78 11.22 -4.58
CA PRO A 227 -18.24 12.59 -4.33
C PRO A 227 -19.72 12.64 -3.92
N ILE A 228 -20.58 11.85 -4.55
CA ILE A 228 -21.99 11.76 -4.21
C ILE A 228 -22.14 11.24 -2.77
N ALA A 229 -21.45 10.16 -2.43
CA ALA A 229 -21.49 9.59 -1.08
C ALA A 229 -21.02 10.57 0.01
N LEU A 230 -20.06 11.44 -0.30
CA LEU A 230 -19.61 12.49 0.62
C LEU A 230 -20.67 13.58 0.82
N VAL A 231 -21.39 13.99 -0.21
CA VAL A 231 -22.54 14.92 -0.11
C VAL A 231 -23.64 14.30 0.75
N PHE A 232 -23.94 13.02 0.55
CA PHE A 232 -24.93 12.29 1.33
C PHE A 232 -24.41 11.66 2.63
N ALA A 233 -23.20 12.03 3.07
CA ALA A 233 -22.60 11.49 4.29
C ALA A 233 -23.47 11.56 5.55
N PRO A 234 -24.29 12.61 5.82
CA PRO A 234 -25.19 12.63 6.97
C PRO A 234 -26.24 11.50 6.91
N ILE A 235 -26.81 11.26 5.72
CA ILE A 235 -27.82 10.22 5.50
C ILE A 235 -27.17 8.82 5.67
N ILE A 236 -26.00 8.61 5.07
CA ILE A 236 -25.26 7.35 5.19
C ILE A 236 -24.94 7.06 6.66
N ARG A 237 -24.49 8.08 7.42
CA ARG A 237 -24.24 7.95 8.87
C ARG A 237 -25.47 7.56 9.66
N PHE A 238 -26.63 8.11 9.33
CA PHE A 238 -27.89 7.73 9.97
C PHE A 238 -28.19 6.23 9.77
N PHE A 239 -27.99 5.69 8.57
CA PHE A 239 -28.15 4.25 8.32
C PHE A 239 -27.11 3.41 9.06
N TYR A 240 -25.84 3.85 9.10
CA TYR A 240 -24.80 3.18 9.87
C TYR A 240 -25.13 3.11 11.38
N GLN A 241 -25.67 4.19 11.95
CA GLN A 241 -26.09 4.20 13.36
C GLN A 241 -27.20 3.17 13.65
N LYS A 242 -28.10 2.94 12.70
CA LYS A 242 -29.15 1.90 12.83
C LYS A 242 -28.61 0.50 12.67
N SER A 243 -27.59 0.28 11.85
CA SER A 243 -27.02 -1.05 11.58
C SER A 243 -26.06 -1.55 12.67
N VAL A 244 -25.63 -0.69 13.58
CA VAL A 244 -24.71 -1.04 14.69
C VAL A 244 -25.46 -1.43 15.96
N ARG A 245 -26.78 -1.21 15.98
CA ARG A 245 -27.65 -1.76 17.03
C ARG A 245 -27.85 -3.26 16.76
#